data_ca6f90a8934323cd58ae9dce3f3b1272
#
_entry.id   ca6f90a8934323cd58ae9dce3f3b1272
#
_cell.length_a   1.000
_cell.length_b   1.000
_cell.length_c   1.000
_cell.angle_alpha   90.00
_cell.angle_beta   90.00
_cell.angle_gamma   90.00
#
_symmetry.space_group_name_H-M   'P 1'
#
loop_
_entity.id
_entity.type
_entity.pdbx_description
1 polymer ?
#
loop_
_entity_poly.entity_id
_entity_poly.type
_entity_poly.pdbx_seq_one_letter_code
_entity_poly.pdbx_strand_id
1 'polypeptide(L)'
;MTYKVENGAKFMWMGDLETDMQQEYYDTCKDEIPQIDILFQPHHGRKSGALPADLLKALSPKLIIIGNAPSEHIDYGDSQMTITQNTAGDIVFVNEENEVHIYTTNEISNKPICLYSKNGKENIEDEDGNVIYYYTGTLVV
;
A
#
# COMPACT_ATOMS: atom_id res chain seq x y z
N MET A 1 13.86 0.51 -1.39
CA MET A 1 13.84 1.99 -1.60
C MET A 1 12.79 2.60 -0.71
N THR A 2 13.12 3.67 0.03
CA THR A 2 12.18 4.41 0.90
C THR A 2 12.04 5.83 0.37
N TYR A 3 10.82 6.33 0.32
CA TYR A 3 10.50 7.70 -0.08
C TYR A 3 9.59 8.35 0.96
N LYS A 4 9.96 9.54 1.41
CA LYS A 4 9.17 10.33 2.36
C LYS A 4 8.69 11.61 1.68
N VAL A 5 7.39 11.83 1.68
CA VAL A 5 6.79 13.11 1.29
C VAL A 5 6.95 14.10 2.47
N GLU A 6 7.34 15.33 2.20
CA GLU A 6 7.38 16.37 3.23
C GLU A 6 5.98 16.62 3.79
N ASN A 7 5.81 16.50 5.09
CA ASN A 7 4.51 16.55 5.78
C ASN A 7 3.48 15.53 5.27
N GLY A 8 3.93 14.40 4.74
CA GLY A 8 3.09 13.35 4.17
C GLY A 8 3.63 11.96 4.44
N ALA A 9 3.11 10.97 3.71
CA ALA A 9 3.40 9.57 3.92
C ALA A 9 4.85 9.19 3.65
N LYS A 10 5.28 8.15 4.38
CA LYS A 10 6.49 7.38 4.10
C LYS A 10 6.11 6.11 3.33
N PHE A 11 6.66 6.00 2.15
CA PHE A 11 6.47 4.86 1.26
C PHE A 11 7.71 3.96 1.26
N MET A 12 7.51 2.64 1.15
CA MET A 12 8.60 1.69 0.96
C MET A 12 8.31 0.71 -0.15
N TRP A 13 9.27 0.55 -1.06
CA TRP A 13 9.30 -0.48 -2.10
C TRP A 13 10.48 -1.42 -1.83
N MET A 14 10.21 -2.70 -1.71
CA MET A 14 11.25 -3.70 -1.48
C MET A 14 11.68 -4.42 -2.77
N GLY A 15 11.02 -4.14 -3.90
CA GLY A 15 11.31 -4.77 -5.19
C GLY A 15 11.05 -6.28 -5.17
N ASP A 16 11.91 -7.03 -5.80
CA ASP A 16 11.78 -8.50 -5.90
C ASP A 16 12.54 -9.23 -4.78
N LEU A 17 12.65 -8.61 -3.60
CA LEU A 17 13.31 -9.23 -2.45
C LEU A 17 12.53 -10.48 -2.00
N GLU A 18 13.18 -11.64 -2.06
CA GLU A 18 12.61 -12.89 -1.55
C GLU A 18 12.70 -12.97 -0.02
N THR A 19 11.90 -13.83 0.59
CA THR A 19 11.73 -13.92 2.05
C THR A 19 13.05 -14.10 2.80
N ASP A 20 13.98 -14.91 2.29
CA ASP A 20 15.26 -15.14 2.95
C ASP A 20 16.13 -13.87 3.00
N MET A 21 16.14 -13.08 1.93
CA MET A 21 16.86 -11.81 1.89
C MET A 21 16.22 -10.75 2.77
N GLN A 22 14.90 -10.79 2.91
CA GLN A 22 14.16 -9.91 3.83
C GLN A 22 14.49 -10.25 5.29
N GLN A 23 14.64 -11.54 5.61
CA GLN A 23 15.05 -11.98 6.94
C GLN A 23 16.49 -11.52 7.24
N GLU A 24 17.41 -11.69 6.30
CA GLU A 24 18.79 -11.19 6.43
C GLU A 24 18.84 -9.67 6.63
N TYR A 25 18.03 -8.92 5.89
CA TYR A 25 17.89 -7.46 6.08
C TYR A 25 17.42 -7.14 7.51
N TYR A 26 16.39 -7.83 7.99
CA TYR A 26 15.90 -7.63 9.37
C TYR A 26 16.98 -7.93 10.40
N ASP A 27 17.65 -9.09 10.30
CA ASP A 27 18.66 -9.54 11.26
C ASP A 27 19.87 -8.58 11.31
N THR A 28 20.20 -7.98 10.17
CA THR A 28 21.34 -7.05 10.04
C THR A 28 21.02 -5.63 10.47
N CYS A 29 19.81 -5.13 10.17
CA CYS A 29 19.47 -3.71 10.27
C CYS A 29 18.32 -3.44 11.25
N LYS A 30 17.93 -4.38 12.10
CA LYS A 30 16.71 -4.29 12.94
C LYS A 30 16.58 -3.00 13.75
N ASP A 31 17.70 -2.43 14.20
CA ASP A 31 17.71 -1.21 14.99
C ASP A 31 17.58 0.08 14.15
N GLU A 32 17.70 -0.04 12.82
CA GLU A 32 17.64 1.06 11.85
C GLU A 32 16.42 0.97 10.94
N ILE A 33 15.56 -0.05 11.10
CA ILE A 33 14.37 -0.22 10.27
C ILE A 33 13.38 0.92 10.53
N PRO A 34 13.05 1.73 9.51
CA PRO A 34 12.12 2.83 9.70
C PRO A 34 10.69 2.34 9.80
N GLN A 35 9.87 2.98 10.63
CA GLN A 35 8.42 2.86 10.50
C GLN A 35 7.96 3.56 9.22
N ILE A 36 7.03 2.94 8.52
CA ILE A 36 6.50 3.41 7.23
C ILE A 36 4.97 3.46 7.27
N ASP A 37 4.36 4.24 6.38
CA ASP A 37 2.91 4.35 6.30
C ASP A 37 2.35 3.40 5.23
N ILE A 38 3.00 3.35 4.05
CA ILE A 38 2.54 2.56 2.91
C ILE A 38 3.68 1.66 2.41
N LEU A 39 3.44 0.35 2.46
CA LEU A 39 4.36 -0.68 1.98
C LEU A 39 3.88 -1.24 0.64
N PHE A 40 4.74 -1.18 -0.37
CA PHE A 40 4.59 -1.99 -1.58
C PHE A 40 5.23 -3.34 -1.32
N GLN A 41 4.39 -4.37 -1.24
CA GLN A 41 4.82 -5.72 -0.89
C GLN A 41 5.86 -6.24 -1.89
N PRO A 42 6.94 -6.86 -1.40
CA PRO A 42 7.98 -7.39 -2.27
C PRO A 42 7.45 -8.48 -3.18
N HIS A 43 8.12 -8.65 -4.33
CA HIS A 43 7.85 -9.67 -5.33
C HIS A 43 6.36 -9.71 -5.75
N HIS A 44 5.74 -8.52 -5.93
CA HIS A 44 4.32 -8.34 -6.27
C HIS A 44 3.34 -9.06 -5.32
N GLY A 45 3.73 -9.27 -4.06
CA GLY A 45 2.91 -10.01 -3.09
C GLY A 45 2.90 -11.52 -3.29
N ARG A 46 3.83 -12.08 -4.07
CA ARG A 46 3.92 -13.54 -4.23
C ARG A 46 4.36 -14.21 -2.94
N LYS A 47 4.00 -15.48 -2.77
CA LYS A 47 4.39 -16.29 -1.61
C LYS A 47 5.90 -16.36 -1.37
N SER A 48 6.72 -16.32 -2.44
CA SER A 48 8.19 -16.27 -2.35
C SER A 48 8.72 -14.94 -1.80
N GLY A 49 7.92 -13.87 -1.82
CA GLY A 49 8.21 -12.57 -1.23
C GLY A 49 7.40 -12.30 0.04
N ALA A 50 6.85 -13.34 0.69
CA ALA A 50 6.09 -13.16 1.94
C ALA A 50 6.95 -12.49 3.00
N LEU A 51 6.37 -11.48 3.67
CA LEU A 51 7.08 -10.70 4.68
C LEU A 51 7.29 -11.50 5.97
N PRO A 52 8.53 -11.63 6.48
CA PRO A 52 8.77 -12.15 7.82
C PRO A 52 7.99 -11.33 8.87
N ALA A 53 7.40 -12.02 9.83
CA ALA A 53 6.54 -11.39 10.84
C ALA A 53 7.26 -10.29 11.64
N ASP A 54 8.52 -10.51 11.98
CA ASP A 54 9.33 -9.55 12.73
C ASP A 54 9.65 -8.31 11.90
N LEU A 55 9.93 -8.47 10.60
CA LEU A 55 10.15 -7.35 9.67
C LEU A 55 8.86 -6.55 9.47
N LEU A 56 7.73 -7.22 9.26
CA LEU A 56 6.43 -6.56 9.14
C LEU A 56 6.10 -5.74 10.39
N LYS A 57 6.34 -6.31 11.57
CA LYS A 57 6.14 -5.63 12.85
C LYS A 57 7.07 -4.42 13.01
N ALA A 58 8.33 -4.51 12.61
CA ALA A 58 9.28 -3.41 12.69
C ALA A 58 8.91 -2.27 11.74
N LEU A 59 8.53 -2.57 10.50
CA LEU A 59 8.06 -1.60 9.51
C LEU A 59 6.73 -0.97 9.92
N SER A 60 5.85 -1.72 10.58
CA SER A 60 4.53 -1.29 11.07
C SER A 60 3.70 -0.50 10.04
N PRO A 61 3.53 -1.00 8.80
CA PRO A 61 2.79 -0.28 7.77
C PRO A 61 1.32 -0.11 8.15
N LYS A 62 0.73 1.03 7.80
CA LYS A 62 -0.71 1.28 7.94
C LYS A 62 -1.49 0.69 6.77
N LEU A 63 -0.88 0.70 5.57
CA LEU A 63 -1.46 0.19 4.34
C LEU A 63 -0.42 -0.62 3.55
N ILE A 64 -0.85 -1.76 3.01
CA ILE A 64 -0.03 -2.62 2.16
C ILE A 64 -0.61 -2.61 0.74
N ILE A 65 0.25 -2.37 -0.24
CA ILE A 65 -0.10 -2.45 -1.65
C ILE A 65 0.50 -3.73 -2.23
N ILE A 66 -0.35 -4.57 -2.79
CA ILE A 66 0.04 -5.78 -3.53
C ILE A 66 0.04 -5.45 -5.02
N GLY A 67 1.17 -5.71 -5.67
CA GLY A 67 1.34 -5.51 -7.11
C GLY A 67 0.49 -6.47 -7.94
N ASN A 68 0.48 -6.24 -9.25
CA ASN A 68 -0.23 -7.12 -10.19
C ASN A 68 0.53 -8.44 -10.37
N ALA A 69 -0.10 -9.56 -10.07
CA ALA A 69 0.41 -10.91 -10.28
C ALA A 69 -0.76 -11.90 -10.45
N PRO A 70 -0.51 -13.11 -11.00
CA PRO A 70 -1.53 -14.16 -11.01
C PRO A 70 -2.01 -14.46 -9.59
N SER A 71 -3.34 -14.43 -9.38
CA SER A 71 -3.95 -14.52 -8.04
C SER A 71 -3.59 -15.79 -7.26
N GLU A 72 -3.33 -16.90 -7.96
CA GLU A 72 -2.90 -18.17 -7.37
C GLU A 72 -1.52 -18.11 -6.67
N HIS A 73 -0.70 -17.12 -7.01
CA HIS A 73 0.63 -16.91 -6.45
C HIS A 73 0.68 -15.83 -5.37
N ILE A 74 -0.40 -15.05 -5.21
CA ILE A 74 -0.44 -13.94 -4.26
C ILE A 74 -0.68 -14.46 -2.83
N ASP A 75 0.10 -13.93 -1.90
CA ASP A 75 -0.21 -13.96 -0.47
C ASP A 75 -0.92 -12.65 -0.11
N TYR A 76 -2.21 -12.73 0.11
CA TYR A 76 -3.03 -11.54 0.42
C TYR A 76 -2.82 -11.02 1.84
N GLY A 77 -2.11 -11.76 2.71
CA GLY A 77 -1.85 -11.37 4.09
C GLY A 77 -3.13 -10.94 4.82
N ASP A 78 -3.06 -9.84 5.59
CA ASP A 78 -4.24 -9.24 6.22
C ASP A 78 -5.01 -8.37 5.21
N SER A 79 -6.11 -8.91 4.67
CA SER A 79 -6.98 -8.24 3.72
C SER A 79 -7.58 -6.93 4.25
N GLN A 80 -7.61 -6.74 5.58
CA GLN A 80 -8.12 -5.52 6.21
C GLN A 80 -7.18 -4.32 6.06
N MET A 81 -5.91 -4.56 5.74
CA MET A 81 -4.88 -3.54 5.56
C MET A 81 -4.34 -3.47 4.13
N THR A 82 -4.97 -4.16 3.18
CA THR A 82 -4.38 -4.41 1.86
C THR A 82 -5.25 -3.90 0.71
N ILE A 83 -4.61 -3.26 -0.28
CA ILE A 83 -5.18 -3.00 -1.61
C ILE A 83 -4.36 -3.77 -2.64
N THR A 84 -5.03 -4.49 -3.55
CA THR A 84 -4.37 -5.19 -4.66
C THR A 84 -4.58 -4.47 -5.98
N GLN A 85 -3.53 -4.31 -6.78
CA GLN A 85 -3.65 -3.76 -8.12
C GLN A 85 -4.49 -4.62 -9.05
N ASN A 86 -4.55 -5.95 -8.82
CA ASN A 86 -5.44 -6.84 -9.57
C ASN A 86 -6.91 -6.40 -9.51
N THR A 87 -7.34 -5.85 -8.36
CA THR A 87 -8.71 -5.38 -8.16
C THR A 87 -8.82 -3.88 -8.42
N ALA A 88 -7.89 -3.11 -7.89
CA ALA A 88 -7.92 -1.65 -7.91
C ALA A 88 -7.56 -1.03 -9.28
N GLY A 89 -6.79 -1.75 -10.10
CA GLY A 89 -6.14 -1.15 -11.26
C GLY A 89 -5.02 -0.20 -10.84
N ASP A 90 -4.97 0.98 -11.46
CA ASP A 90 -4.01 2.00 -11.05
C ASP A 90 -4.42 2.60 -9.71
N ILE A 91 -3.42 2.89 -8.88
CA ILE A 91 -3.61 3.48 -7.55
C ILE A 91 -2.89 4.82 -7.50
N VAL A 92 -3.62 5.88 -7.23
CA VAL A 92 -3.12 7.25 -7.12
C VAL A 92 -3.14 7.69 -5.67
N PHE A 93 -2.03 8.24 -5.20
CA PHE A 93 -1.85 8.78 -3.85
C PHE A 93 -1.70 10.30 -3.92
N VAL A 94 -2.62 11.03 -3.31
CA VAL A 94 -2.57 12.49 -3.18
C VAL A 94 -2.25 12.82 -1.74
N ASN A 95 -1.05 13.35 -1.49
CA ASN A 95 -0.61 13.74 -0.14
C ASN A 95 -1.06 15.16 0.18
N GLU A 96 -1.75 15.33 1.31
CA GLU A 96 -2.16 16.62 1.87
C GLU A 96 -1.96 16.58 3.39
N GLU A 97 -1.10 17.41 3.95
CA GLU A 97 -0.89 17.64 5.39
C GLU A 97 -1.22 16.45 6.33
N ASN A 98 -0.32 15.50 6.49
CA ASN A 98 -0.49 14.30 7.33
C ASN A 98 -1.63 13.34 6.90
N GLU A 99 -2.13 13.49 5.69
CA GLU A 99 -3.13 12.62 5.09
C GLU A 99 -2.74 12.22 3.69
N VAL A 100 -3.20 11.04 3.28
CA VAL A 100 -3.09 10.56 1.90
C VAL A 100 -4.46 10.17 1.40
N HIS A 101 -4.94 10.84 0.35
CA HIS A 101 -6.16 10.46 -0.33
C HIS A 101 -5.84 9.46 -1.42
N ILE A 102 -6.56 8.34 -1.43
CA ILE A 102 -6.31 7.21 -2.30
C ILE A 102 -7.44 7.10 -3.31
N TYR A 103 -7.03 7.03 -4.58
CA TYR A 103 -7.94 6.88 -5.71
C TYR A 103 -7.53 5.66 -6.53
N THR A 104 -8.51 4.99 -7.14
CA THR A 104 -8.29 3.77 -7.93
C THR A 104 -9.09 3.82 -9.23
N THR A 105 -8.58 3.22 -10.31
CA THR A 105 -9.32 3.20 -11.59
C THR A 105 -10.54 2.29 -11.54
N ASN A 106 -10.54 1.27 -10.67
CA ASN A 106 -11.70 0.43 -10.43
C ASN A 106 -12.27 0.69 -9.03
N GLU A 107 -13.58 0.61 -8.89
CA GLU A 107 -14.22 0.70 -7.57
C GLU A 107 -13.89 -0.51 -6.70
N ILE A 108 -13.45 -0.26 -5.46
CA ILE A 108 -13.12 -1.31 -4.49
C ILE A 108 -14.29 -1.49 -3.52
N SER A 109 -14.90 -2.67 -3.51
CA SER A 109 -16.02 -3.00 -2.62
C SER A 109 -15.58 -3.19 -1.17
N ASN A 110 -14.43 -3.85 -0.95
CA ASN A 110 -13.88 -4.12 0.38
C ASN A 110 -12.69 -3.17 0.64
N LYS A 111 -12.98 -2.03 1.22
CA LYS A 111 -11.94 -1.03 1.53
C LYS A 111 -11.18 -1.43 2.80
N PRO A 112 -9.85 -1.20 2.87
CA PRO A 112 -9.08 -1.35 4.09
C PRO A 112 -9.66 -0.57 5.26
N ILE A 113 -9.65 -1.16 6.45
CA ILE A 113 -10.21 -0.54 7.66
C ILE A 113 -9.43 0.71 8.13
N CYS A 114 -8.18 0.84 7.71
CA CYS A 114 -7.36 2.01 8.00
C CYS A 114 -7.79 3.26 7.22
N LEU A 115 -8.65 3.10 6.19
CA LEU A 115 -9.14 4.19 5.38
C LEU A 115 -10.48 4.70 5.89
N TYR A 116 -10.64 6.00 5.93
CA TYR A 116 -11.92 6.65 6.24
C TYR A 116 -12.39 7.53 5.08
N SER A 117 -13.68 7.82 5.04
CA SER A 117 -14.25 8.75 4.07
C SER A 117 -14.11 10.17 4.57
N LYS A 118 -13.40 11.02 3.83
CA LYS A 118 -13.23 12.45 4.15
C LYS A 118 -14.28 13.28 3.42
N ASN A 119 -14.95 14.18 4.14
CA ASN A 119 -15.89 15.11 3.55
C ASN A 119 -15.21 16.01 2.51
N GLY A 120 -15.86 16.21 1.37
CA GLY A 120 -15.34 17.00 0.26
C GLY A 120 -14.33 16.29 -0.63
N LYS A 121 -14.10 14.99 -0.43
CA LYS A 121 -13.35 14.13 -1.36
C LYS A 121 -14.35 13.23 -2.08
N GLU A 122 -14.35 13.32 -3.40
CA GLU A 122 -15.28 12.65 -4.30
C GLU A 122 -14.50 11.94 -5.42
N ASN A 123 -15.20 11.16 -6.22
CA ASN A 123 -14.63 10.56 -7.43
C ASN A 123 -14.11 11.66 -8.38
N ILE A 124 -13.12 11.34 -9.16
CA ILE A 124 -12.61 12.21 -10.22
C ILE A 124 -13.32 11.84 -11.52
N GLU A 125 -13.97 12.82 -12.14
CA GLU A 125 -14.74 12.66 -13.37
C GLU A 125 -14.08 13.42 -14.53
N ASP A 126 -14.32 12.96 -15.76
CA ASP A 126 -13.96 13.68 -16.98
C ASP A 126 -14.97 14.80 -17.29
N GLU A 127 -14.74 15.51 -18.41
CA GLU A 127 -15.63 16.61 -18.86
C GLU A 127 -17.04 16.14 -19.24
N ASP A 128 -17.21 14.84 -19.52
CA ASP A 128 -18.50 14.23 -19.87
C ASP A 128 -19.21 13.61 -18.66
N GLY A 129 -18.62 13.69 -17.44
CA GLY A 129 -19.16 13.14 -16.21
C GLY A 129 -18.89 11.65 -16.00
N ASN A 130 -17.97 11.04 -16.73
CA ASN A 130 -17.59 9.65 -16.50
C ASN A 130 -16.52 9.60 -15.39
N VAL A 131 -16.65 8.66 -14.47
CA VAL A 131 -15.65 8.46 -13.40
C VAL A 131 -14.35 7.92 -13.99
N ILE A 132 -13.27 8.68 -13.83
CA ILE A 132 -11.90 8.29 -14.20
C ILE A 132 -11.24 7.56 -13.03
N TYR A 133 -11.40 8.10 -11.81
CA TYR A 133 -10.90 7.52 -10.58
C TYR A 133 -11.95 7.51 -9.48
N TYR A 134 -12.09 6.39 -8.81
CA TYR A 134 -12.95 6.22 -7.65
C TYR A 134 -12.19 6.62 -6.39
N TYR A 135 -12.79 7.49 -5.58
CA TYR A 135 -12.26 7.80 -4.26
C TYR A 135 -12.38 6.60 -3.34
N THR A 136 -11.25 6.01 -3.00
CA THR A 136 -11.19 4.81 -2.16
C THR A 136 -11.22 5.15 -0.67
N GLY A 137 -10.56 6.23 -0.27
CA GLY A 137 -10.55 6.70 1.11
C GLY A 137 -9.32 7.52 1.44
N THR A 138 -9.21 7.93 2.70
CA THR A 138 -8.10 8.72 3.24
C THR A 138 -7.39 7.95 4.33
N LEU A 139 -6.07 7.95 4.29
CA LEU A 139 -5.16 7.41 5.30
C LEU A 139 -4.56 8.56 6.11
N VAL A 140 -4.57 8.49 7.43
CA VAL A 140 -3.82 9.39 8.31
C VAL A 140 -2.38 8.89 8.44
N VAL A 141 -1.39 9.75 8.23
CA VAL A 141 0.04 9.39 8.20
C VAL A 141 0.86 10.14 9.24
#